data_9b555965698e5483acedf3abdab24213
#
_entry.id   9b555965698e5483acedf3abdab24213
#
_cell.length_a   1.000
_cell.length_b   1.000
_cell.length_c   1.000
_cell.angle_alpha   90.00
_cell.angle_beta   90.00
_cell.angle_gamma   90.00
#
_symmetry.space_group_name_H-M   'P 1'
#
loop_
_entity.id
_entity.type
_entity.pdbx_description
1 polymer ?
#
loop_
_entity_poly.entity_id
_entity_poly.type
_entity_poly.pdbx_seq_one_letter_code
_entity_poly.pdbx_strand_id
1 'polypeptide(L)'
;MVFSCSTVAFAYEPSGFTVNAKNALLVSMDTGEVLYSKNENQKVYPASITKIMSVTLILESSMYNPDAKIAMTKEVLKLISGTGSSVSNLKVGEEITHLDLVYLVLMSSFGDCAYLAAITFGGSVDSFVDMMNEKAKKLGLKDTHYTNPVGLHEAGTYTTAYDTYKLTSYALKNSTFKKVCESTRYTVPATNMSGARTISTTNFLQDNTTNYYYSYAKGVKTGYTDEAGRCLVSTASYNGYNYMCVLFGCPPNAGTRYEFIDSKNLYRWVFNNFEFKNVADSDNPIYEMPVDLSLQTDFVSLYVEKSFISVLPKDADESTITIRPHTKSKVADAPIKKGDILGTADIIYAEKVIGTVNLVSGENVKRSTILYIWRAIKNVLSSVYMKILYILAAAAIILFIIAVVRMNSGRANKRKVKYIPYDEIKEKRKR
;
A
#
# COMPACT_ATOMS: atom_id res chain seq x y z
N MET A 1 12.26 1.35 -4.53
CA MET A 1 10.99 2.03 -4.88
C MET A 1 9.88 1.13 -4.38
N VAL A 2 9.21 1.53 -3.31
CA VAL A 2 8.02 0.81 -2.83
C VAL A 2 6.88 1.26 -3.73
N PHE A 3 6.47 0.41 -4.66
CA PHE A 3 5.23 0.65 -5.41
C PHE A 3 4.08 0.56 -4.41
N SER A 4 3.43 1.69 -4.17
CA SER A 4 2.15 1.76 -3.49
C SER A 4 1.15 1.03 -4.37
N CYS A 5 0.83 -0.21 -4.02
CA CYS A 5 -0.29 -0.93 -4.61
C CYS A 5 -1.55 -0.17 -4.19
N SER A 6 -2.15 0.55 -5.14
CA SER A 6 -3.48 1.12 -4.95
C SER A 6 -4.47 -0.05 -5.02
N THR A 7 -4.73 -0.68 -3.88
CA THR A 7 -5.80 -1.66 -3.78
C THR A 7 -7.11 -0.92 -4.02
N VAL A 8 -7.75 -1.18 -5.15
CA VAL A 8 -9.13 -0.76 -5.37
C VAL A 8 -9.96 -1.51 -4.33
N ALA A 9 -10.61 -0.77 -3.44
CA ALA A 9 -11.42 -1.34 -2.37
C ALA A 9 -12.53 -2.21 -2.97
N PHE A 10 -12.44 -3.51 -2.74
CA PHE A 10 -13.47 -4.47 -3.09
C PHE A 10 -14.44 -4.52 -1.90
N ALA A 11 -15.37 -3.59 -1.84
CA ALA A 11 -16.39 -3.62 -0.79
C ALA A 11 -17.50 -4.59 -1.20
N TYR A 12 -17.66 -5.66 -0.44
CA TYR A 12 -18.79 -6.58 -0.57
C TYR A 12 -19.94 -6.09 0.30
N GLU A 13 -21.17 -6.30 -0.15
CA GLU A 13 -22.34 -5.95 0.64
C GLU A 13 -22.71 -7.13 1.56
N PRO A 14 -22.73 -6.94 2.90
CA PRO A 14 -23.12 -7.98 3.81
C PRO A 14 -24.62 -8.28 3.69
N SER A 15 -24.96 -9.57 3.62
CA SER A 15 -26.34 -10.04 3.62
C SER A 15 -26.81 -10.38 5.04
N GLY A 16 -28.09 -10.15 5.31
CA GLY A 16 -28.75 -10.58 6.55
C GLY A 16 -28.65 -9.62 7.74
N PHE A 17 -27.95 -8.49 7.62
CA PHE A 17 -27.94 -7.43 8.63
C PHE A 17 -27.62 -6.06 8.02
N THR A 18 -27.92 -5.01 8.78
CA THR A 18 -27.59 -3.62 8.38
C THR A 18 -26.53 -3.08 9.33
N VAL A 19 -25.52 -2.39 8.77
CA VAL A 19 -24.51 -1.66 9.55
C VAL A 19 -25.09 -0.31 9.94
N ASN A 20 -25.26 -0.08 11.26
CA ASN A 20 -25.84 1.13 11.82
C ASN A 20 -24.85 2.30 11.88
N ALA A 21 -23.54 2.00 11.88
CA ALA A 21 -22.50 3.03 11.78
C ALA A 21 -22.69 3.90 10.55
N LYS A 22 -22.48 5.22 10.67
CA LYS A 22 -22.50 6.15 9.53
C LYS A 22 -21.29 5.93 8.62
N ASN A 23 -20.13 5.63 9.22
CA ASN A 23 -18.87 5.36 8.53
C ASN A 23 -18.31 4.05 9.07
N ALA A 24 -17.95 3.15 8.18
CA ALA A 24 -17.45 1.84 8.54
C ALA A 24 -16.36 1.35 7.58
N LEU A 25 -15.44 0.58 8.12
CA LEU A 25 -14.37 -0.06 7.35
C LEU A 25 -14.03 -1.41 8.00
N LEU A 26 -14.02 -2.49 7.21
CA LEU A 26 -13.51 -3.79 7.59
C LEU A 26 -12.38 -4.19 6.64
N VAL A 27 -11.22 -4.47 7.20
CA VAL A 27 -9.99 -4.75 6.44
C VAL A 27 -9.35 -6.05 6.93
N SER A 28 -8.83 -6.86 6.00
CA SER A 28 -7.86 -7.90 6.30
C SER A 28 -6.52 -7.24 6.63
N MET A 29 -6.01 -7.45 7.84
CA MET A 29 -4.72 -6.86 8.25
C MET A 29 -3.52 -7.58 7.62
N ASP A 30 -3.72 -8.82 7.16
CA ASP A 30 -2.66 -9.64 6.59
C ASP A 30 -2.43 -9.32 5.10
N THR A 31 -3.49 -8.98 4.35
CA THR A 31 -3.42 -8.65 2.93
C THR A 31 -3.60 -7.16 2.64
N GLY A 32 -4.20 -6.40 3.57
CA GLY A 32 -4.59 -5.00 3.38
C GLY A 32 -5.86 -4.80 2.56
N GLU A 33 -6.55 -5.87 2.20
CA GLU A 33 -7.80 -5.81 1.41
C GLU A 33 -8.95 -5.26 2.23
N VAL A 34 -9.69 -4.33 1.62
CA VAL A 34 -10.93 -3.78 2.16
C VAL A 34 -12.08 -4.73 1.81
N LEU A 35 -12.67 -5.35 2.83
CA LEU A 35 -13.76 -6.33 2.66
C LEU A 35 -15.13 -5.68 2.73
N TYR A 36 -15.27 -4.64 3.55
CA TYR A 36 -16.47 -3.81 3.63
C TYR A 36 -16.10 -2.35 3.85
N SER A 37 -16.76 -1.44 3.15
CA SER A 37 -16.61 -0.01 3.37
C SER A 37 -17.94 0.72 3.25
N LYS A 38 -18.11 1.76 4.08
CA LYS A 38 -19.23 2.68 4.05
C LYS A 38 -18.70 4.06 4.43
N ASN A 39 -18.64 5.00 3.48
CA ASN A 39 -18.15 6.36 3.68
C ASN A 39 -16.75 6.41 4.36
N GLU A 40 -15.85 5.50 4.04
CA GLU A 40 -14.58 5.29 4.74
C GLU A 40 -13.61 6.47 4.67
N ASN A 41 -13.76 7.34 3.67
CA ASN A 41 -12.95 8.54 3.47
C ASN A 41 -13.68 9.83 3.89
N GLN A 42 -14.90 9.75 4.39
CA GLN A 42 -15.62 10.90 4.90
C GLN A 42 -15.01 11.38 6.22
N LYS A 43 -14.79 12.69 6.36
CA LYS A 43 -14.32 13.31 7.61
C LYS A 43 -15.36 13.18 8.72
N VAL A 44 -14.90 12.72 9.87
CA VAL A 44 -15.69 12.48 11.07
C VAL A 44 -14.96 12.97 12.31
N TYR A 45 -15.67 13.22 13.40
CA TYR A 45 -15.07 13.49 14.70
C TYR A 45 -14.59 12.19 15.34
N PRO A 46 -13.29 12.11 15.73
CA PRO A 46 -12.69 10.86 16.24
C PRO A 46 -13.12 10.51 17.67
N ALA A 47 -13.60 11.47 18.45
CA ALA A 47 -13.76 11.29 19.90
C ALA A 47 -12.49 10.68 20.54
N SER A 48 -12.60 9.83 21.55
CA SER A 48 -11.45 9.19 22.21
C SER A 48 -10.64 8.20 21.34
N ILE A 49 -11.00 7.97 20.08
CA ILE A 49 -10.14 7.26 19.12
C ILE A 49 -8.82 8.04 18.90
N THR A 50 -8.86 9.37 19.07
CA THR A 50 -7.67 10.25 19.12
C THR A 50 -6.54 9.71 19.99
N LYS A 51 -6.88 9.05 21.11
CA LYS A 51 -5.89 8.55 22.07
C LYS A 51 -5.00 7.43 21.51
N ILE A 52 -5.36 6.83 20.37
CA ILE A 52 -4.46 5.93 19.63
C ILE A 52 -3.20 6.71 19.19
N MET A 53 -3.38 7.93 18.64
CA MET A 53 -2.26 8.80 18.28
C MET A 53 -1.47 9.24 19.53
N SER A 54 -2.16 9.65 20.59
CA SER A 54 -1.51 10.10 21.82
C SER A 54 -0.61 9.00 22.42
N VAL A 55 -1.10 7.75 22.52
CA VAL A 55 -0.31 6.63 23.04
C VAL A 55 0.80 6.23 22.08
N THR A 56 0.60 6.34 20.76
CA THR A 56 1.66 6.12 19.78
C THR A 56 2.85 7.06 20.03
N LEU A 57 2.58 8.35 20.25
CA LEU A 57 3.64 9.33 20.54
C LEU A 57 4.33 9.10 21.89
N ILE A 58 3.58 8.73 22.92
CA ILE A 58 4.17 8.35 24.22
C ILE A 58 5.20 7.23 24.04
N LEU A 59 4.79 6.14 23.39
CA LEU A 59 5.62 4.93 23.24
C LEU A 59 6.81 5.11 22.29
N GLU A 60 6.77 6.11 21.41
CA GLU A 60 7.89 6.46 20.51
C GLU A 60 8.81 7.53 21.08
N SER A 61 8.43 8.16 22.19
CA SER A 61 9.24 9.19 22.81
C SER A 61 10.53 8.60 23.39
N SER A 62 11.66 9.26 23.17
CA SER A 62 12.93 8.93 23.84
C SER A 62 12.87 9.08 25.37
N MET A 63 11.87 9.81 25.87
CA MET A 63 11.62 9.97 27.31
C MET A 63 10.83 8.79 27.90
N TYR A 64 10.25 7.91 27.07
CA TYR A 64 9.46 6.80 27.58
C TYR A 64 10.36 5.75 28.23
N ASN A 65 10.11 5.54 29.51
CA ASN A 65 10.67 4.43 30.30
C ASN A 65 9.51 3.83 31.10
N PRO A 66 9.14 2.55 30.93
CA PRO A 66 7.96 1.96 31.57
C PRO A 66 7.94 2.14 33.09
N ASP A 67 9.08 2.15 33.74
CA ASP A 67 9.24 2.23 35.21
C ASP A 67 9.41 3.67 35.72
N ALA A 68 9.63 4.64 34.85
CA ALA A 68 9.77 6.04 35.27
C ALA A 68 8.44 6.57 35.81
N LYS A 69 8.50 7.36 36.86
CA LYS A 69 7.32 7.92 37.52
C LYS A 69 7.00 9.31 37.02
N ILE A 70 5.72 9.62 36.99
CA ILE A 70 5.17 10.92 36.67
C ILE A 70 4.07 11.27 37.68
N ALA A 71 4.03 12.51 38.12
CA ALA A 71 3.04 12.97 39.10
C ALA A 71 1.90 13.76 38.40
N MET A 72 0.66 13.51 38.83
CA MET A 72 -0.50 14.30 38.39
C MET A 72 -0.35 15.75 38.87
N THR A 73 -0.62 16.71 37.99
CA THR A 73 -0.48 18.15 38.29
C THR A 73 -1.83 18.85 38.43
N LYS A 74 -1.85 19.97 39.17
CA LYS A 74 -3.03 20.82 39.29
C LYS A 74 -3.46 21.41 37.94
N GLU A 75 -2.50 21.70 37.06
CA GLU A 75 -2.73 22.20 35.72
C GLU A 75 -3.54 21.21 34.89
N VAL A 76 -3.12 19.93 34.86
CA VAL A 76 -3.85 18.85 34.14
C VAL A 76 -5.29 18.71 34.62
N LEU A 77 -5.51 18.71 35.95
CA LEU A 77 -6.85 18.60 36.50
C LEU A 77 -7.73 19.83 36.16
N LYS A 78 -7.12 21.01 36.01
CA LYS A 78 -7.83 22.20 35.55
C LYS A 78 -8.24 22.11 34.10
N LEU A 79 -7.35 21.58 33.21
CA LEU A 79 -7.64 21.40 31.77
C LEU A 79 -8.81 20.45 31.50
N ILE A 80 -8.99 19.41 32.31
CA ILE A 80 -10.05 18.44 32.10
C ILE A 80 -11.35 18.77 32.83
N SER A 81 -11.30 19.69 33.79
CA SER A 81 -12.47 20.06 34.60
C SER A 81 -13.61 20.63 33.74
N GLY A 82 -14.84 20.10 33.93
CA GLY A 82 -16.03 20.59 33.22
C GLY A 82 -16.14 20.12 31.76
N THR A 83 -15.19 19.33 31.23
CA THR A 83 -15.23 18.89 29.84
C THR A 83 -16.13 17.68 29.56
N GLY A 84 -16.64 17.01 30.60
CA GLY A 84 -17.41 15.75 30.45
C GLY A 84 -16.56 14.53 30.10
N SER A 85 -15.25 14.66 30.00
CA SER A 85 -14.37 13.53 29.73
C SER A 85 -14.23 12.60 30.94
N SER A 86 -14.01 11.32 30.70
CA SER A 86 -13.66 10.36 31.75
C SER A 86 -12.35 10.73 32.44
N VAL A 87 -12.27 10.58 33.77
CA VAL A 87 -11.10 10.92 34.58
C VAL A 87 -10.64 9.75 35.43
N SER A 88 -9.35 9.70 35.70
CA SER A 88 -8.67 8.63 36.45
C SER A 88 -8.88 8.70 37.96
N ASN A 89 -9.33 9.84 38.48
CA ASN A 89 -9.36 10.21 39.90
C ASN A 89 -7.97 10.21 40.57
N LEU A 90 -6.90 10.42 39.79
CA LEU A 90 -5.57 10.70 40.32
C LEU A 90 -5.56 12.07 41.04
N LYS A 91 -4.90 12.12 42.20
CA LYS A 91 -4.79 13.33 43.02
C LYS A 91 -3.56 14.16 42.60
N VAL A 92 -3.57 15.46 42.82
CA VAL A 92 -2.39 16.31 42.61
C VAL A 92 -1.23 15.74 43.43
N GLY A 93 -0.08 15.51 42.79
CA GLY A 93 1.09 14.89 43.40
C GLY A 93 1.08 13.37 43.49
N GLU A 94 0.02 12.71 43.00
CA GLU A 94 -0.02 11.25 42.93
C GLU A 94 0.83 10.76 41.77
N GLU A 95 1.76 9.85 42.07
CA GLU A 95 2.76 9.32 41.15
C GLU A 95 2.33 7.97 40.58
N ILE A 96 2.38 7.85 39.27
CA ILE A 96 2.17 6.61 38.52
C ILE A 96 3.36 6.36 37.59
N THR A 97 3.55 5.14 37.12
CA THR A 97 4.57 4.85 36.10
C THR A 97 4.11 5.28 34.70
N HIS A 98 5.06 5.45 33.76
CA HIS A 98 4.71 5.69 32.37
C HIS A 98 3.89 4.52 31.77
N LEU A 99 4.14 3.28 32.21
CA LEU A 99 3.33 2.13 31.79
C LEU A 99 1.90 2.23 32.31
N ASP A 100 1.72 2.59 33.60
CA ASP A 100 0.38 2.84 34.16
C ASP A 100 -0.36 3.91 33.36
N LEU A 101 0.34 5.01 33.03
CA LEU A 101 -0.21 6.10 32.21
C LEU A 101 -0.74 5.57 30.86
N VAL A 102 0.04 4.74 30.16
CA VAL A 102 -0.39 4.12 28.87
C VAL A 102 -1.65 3.28 29.05
N TYR A 103 -1.75 2.48 30.11
CA TYR A 103 -2.95 1.71 30.42
C TYR A 103 -4.16 2.61 30.72
N LEU A 104 -3.98 3.66 31.51
CA LEU A 104 -5.04 4.61 31.87
C LEU A 104 -5.59 5.36 30.64
N VAL A 105 -4.70 5.75 29.69
CA VAL A 105 -5.09 6.46 28.46
C VAL A 105 -5.75 5.54 27.44
N LEU A 106 -5.15 4.38 27.17
CA LEU A 106 -5.61 3.52 26.05
C LEU A 106 -6.79 2.64 26.48
N MET A 107 -6.69 1.93 27.60
CA MET A 107 -7.67 0.94 28.03
C MET A 107 -8.91 1.59 28.64
N SER A 108 -8.74 2.53 29.60
CA SER A 108 -9.85 3.17 30.29
C SER A 108 -10.24 4.53 29.72
N SER A 109 -9.50 5.02 28.72
CA SER A 109 -9.86 6.25 28.02
C SER A 109 -9.80 7.55 28.85
N PHE A 110 -9.03 7.59 29.94
CA PHE A 110 -8.99 8.75 30.83
C PHE A 110 -8.34 9.97 30.15
N GLY A 111 -9.11 11.09 30.14
CA GLY A 111 -8.67 12.33 29.47
C GLY A 111 -7.65 13.11 30.26
N ASP A 112 -7.72 13.12 31.59
CA ASP A 112 -6.70 13.73 32.48
C ASP A 112 -5.34 13.06 32.25
N CYS A 113 -5.30 11.75 32.11
CA CYS A 113 -4.07 11.03 31.80
C CYS A 113 -3.53 11.38 30.38
N ALA A 114 -4.40 11.62 29.41
CA ALA A 114 -3.96 12.06 28.07
C ALA A 114 -3.36 13.49 28.09
N TYR A 115 -3.93 14.39 28.86
CA TYR A 115 -3.32 15.71 29.08
C TYR A 115 -2.00 15.63 29.86
N LEU A 116 -1.94 14.77 30.89
CA LEU A 116 -0.70 14.52 31.62
C LEU A 116 0.40 14.04 30.68
N ALA A 117 0.06 13.11 29.79
CA ALA A 117 0.98 12.62 28.75
C ALA A 117 1.42 13.75 27.81
N ALA A 118 0.50 14.59 27.35
CA ALA A 118 0.82 15.70 26.46
C ALA A 118 1.82 16.69 27.07
N ILE A 119 1.61 17.09 28.30
CA ILE A 119 2.54 18.01 29.00
C ILE A 119 3.89 17.34 29.24
N THR A 120 3.90 16.06 29.61
CA THR A 120 5.15 15.35 29.92
C THR A 120 6.02 15.11 28.69
N PHE A 121 5.42 14.56 27.63
CA PHE A 121 6.16 14.12 26.44
C PHE A 121 6.22 15.20 25.35
N GLY A 122 5.36 16.20 25.38
CA GLY A 122 5.37 17.35 24.46
C GLY A 122 5.88 18.65 25.05
N GLY A 123 6.03 18.72 26.37
CA GLY A 123 6.37 19.96 27.09
C GLY A 123 5.18 20.91 27.28
N SER A 124 4.19 20.89 26.37
CA SER A 124 2.90 21.59 26.46
C SER A 124 1.83 20.84 25.66
N VAL A 125 0.57 21.17 25.87
CA VAL A 125 -0.55 20.63 25.07
C VAL A 125 -0.39 21.00 23.61
N ASP A 126 -0.10 22.26 23.31
CA ASP A 126 0.03 22.76 21.93
C ASP A 126 1.19 22.05 21.19
N SER A 127 2.37 21.97 21.82
CA SER A 127 3.50 21.26 21.23
C SER A 127 3.20 19.79 20.98
N PHE A 128 2.46 19.12 21.88
CA PHE A 128 2.07 17.73 21.70
C PHE A 128 1.07 17.57 20.54
N VAL A 129 0.14 18.52 20.38
CA VAL A 129 -0.80 18.56 19.24
C VAL A 129 -0.06 18.77 17.93
N ASP A 130 0.95 19.63 17.90
CA ASP A 130 1.83 19.78 16.72
C ASP A 130 2.51 18.44 16.39
N MET A 131 3.05 17.72 17.39
CA MET A 131 3.63 16.40 17.21
C MET A 131 2.61 15.38 16.66
N MET A 132 1.35 15.42 17.13
CA MET A 132 0.27 14.57 16.61
C MET A 132 0.01 14.83 15.13
N ASN A 133 -0.06 16.08 14.72
CA ASN A 133 -0.32 16.49 13.34
C ASN A 133 0.88 16.19 12.42
N GLU A 134 2.10 16.41 12.89
CA GLU A 134 3.31 15.97 12.16
C GLU A 134 3.36 14.46 11.98
N LYS A 135 3.01 13.69 13.02
CA LYS A 135 2.93 12.23 12.93
C LYS A 135 1.86 11.78 11.93
N ALA A 136 0.70 12.42 11.95
CA ALA A 136 -0.37 12.17 10.97
C ALA A 136 0.15 12.38 9.54
N LYS A 137 0.85 13.48 9.28
CA LYS A 137 1.47 13.78 7.98
C LYS A 137 2.52 12.73 7.60
N LYS A 138 3.41 12.33 8.52
CA LYS A 138 4.45 11.30 8.29
C LYS A 138 3.85 9.93 7.95
N LEU A 139 2.69 9.60 8.54
CA LEU A 139 1.96 8.35 8.27
C LEU A 139 1.07 8.45 7.01
N GLY A 140 1.01 9.61 6.36
CA GLY A 140 0.18 9.83 5.18
C GLY A 140 -1.33 9.77 5.49
N LEU A 141 -1.74 10.25 6.68
CA LEU A 141 -3.13 10.42 7.07
C LEU A 141 -3.64 11.73 6.46
N LYS A 142 -4.17 11.66 5.25
CA LYS A 142 -4.45 12.84 4.42
C LYS A 142 -5.62 13.70 4.94
N ASP A 143 -6.57 13.02 5.58
CA ASP A 143 -7.81 13.62 6.08
C ASP A 143 -7.92 13.47 7.60
N THR A 144 -6.82 13.75 8.31
CA THR A 144 -6.75 13.71 9.78
C THR A 144 -6.07 14.95 10.31
N HIS A 145 -6.70 15.58 11.31
CA HIS A 145 -6.18 16.73 12.03
C HIS A 145 -6.63 16.70 13.49
N TYR A 146 -5.73 16.97 14.42
CA TYR A 146 -5.96 16.98 15.86
C TYR A 146 -5.83 18.40 16.41
N THR A 147 -6.68 18.76 17.37
CA THR A 147 -6.62 20.02 18.10
C THR A 147 -6.35 19.82 19.59
N ASN A 148 -6.56 18.57 20.10
CA ASN A 148 -6.27 18.23 21.48
C ASN A 148 -5.91 16.72 21.59
N PRO A 149 -5.22 16.29 22.69
CA PRO A 149 -4.74 14.91 22.84
C PRO A 149 -5.82 13.91 23.30
N VAL A 150 -7.02 14.38 23.64
CA VAL A 150 -8.08 13.64 24.31
C VAL A 150 -9.15 13.19 23.33
N GLY A 151 -9.40 13.98 22.28
CA GLY A 151 -10.52 13.82 21.35
C GLY A 151 -11.81 14.47 21.83
N LEU A 152 -11.70 15.54 22.61
CA LEU A 152 -12.81 16.42 22.89
C LEU A 152 -13.25 17.09 21.58
N HIS A 153 -14.57 17.37 21.48
CA HIS A 153 -15.10 17.99 20.28
C HIS A 153 -14.57 19.41 20.10
N GLU A 154 -13.95 19.63 18.96
CA GLU A 154 -13.51 20.93 18.48
C GLU A 154 -13.63 20.98 16.96
N ALA A 155 -14.07 22.09 16.39
CA ALA A 155 -14.39 22.23 14.97
C ALA A 155 -13.24 21.87 14.01
N GLY A 156 -11.98 22.01 14.44
CA GLY A 156 -10.78 21.67 13.66
C GLY A 156 -10.35 20.20 13.74
N THR A 157 -10.96 19.41 14.62
CA THR A 157 -10.59 17.99 14.80
C THR A 157 -11.37 17.10 13.85
N TYR A 158 -10.68 16.30 13.05
CA TYR A 158 -11.32 15.31 12.18
C TYR A 158 -10.37 14.16 11.83
N THR A 159 -10.95 13.06 11.43
CA THR A 159 -10.28 11.89 10.86
C THR A 159 -11.21 11.19 9.86
N THR A 160 -10.77 10.07 9.29
CA THR A 160 -11.58 9.16 8.48
C THR A 160 -11.42 7.72 8.99
N ALA A 161 -12.34 6.82 8.62
CA ALA A 161 -12.20 5.41 8.98
C ALA A 161 -10.93 4.80 8.34
N TYR A 162 -10.59 5.22 7.12
CA TYR A 162 -9.40 4.74 6.43
C TYR A 162 -8.10 5.25 7.05
N ASP A 163 -8.01 6.54 7.41
CA ASP A 163 -6.84 7.09 8.11
C ASP A 163 -6.68 6.48 9.50
N THR A 164 -7.80 6.23 10.20
CA THR A 164 -7.81 5.55 11.50
C THR A 164 -7.29 4.11 11.38
N TYR A 165 -7.67 3.39 10.31
CA TYR A 165 -7.10 2.07 10.01
C TYR A 165 -5.58 2.13 9.85
N LYS A 166 -5.06 3.09 9.06
CA LYS A 166 -3.61 3.26 8.85
C LYS A 166 -2.88 3.54 10.17
N LEU A 167 -3.40 4.48 10.95
CA LEU A 167 -2.84 4.81 12.26
C LEU A 167 -2.82 3.60 13.20
N THR A 168 -3.94 2.87 13.29
CA THR A 168 -4.07 1.73 14.19
C THR A 168 -3.17 0.57 13.74
N SER A 169 -3.08 0.30 12.44
CA SER A 169 -2.16 -0.70 11.88
C SER A 169 -0.71 -0.37 12.17
N TYR A 170 -0.36 0.91 12.16
CA TYR A 170 0.97 1.36 12.57
C TYR A 170 1.20 1.17 14.07
N ALA A 171 0.26 1.60 14.92
CA ALA A 171 0.36 1.51 16.37
C ALA A 171 0.48 0.06 16.87
N LEU A 172 -0.24 -0.88 16.28
CA LEU A 172 -0.22 -2.31 16.62
C LEU A 172 1.12 -3.01 16.34
N LYS A 173 2.04 -2.39 15.60
CA LYS A 173 3.42 -2.90 15.44
C LYS A 173 4.24 -2.73 16.73
N ASN A 174 3.85 -1.81 17.60
CA ASN A 174 4.48 -1.66 18.92
C ASN A 174 3.90 -2.72 19.87
N SER A 175 4.76 -3.57 20.44
CA SER A 175 4.36 -4.69 21.30
C SER A 175 3.67 -4.23 22.58
N THR A 176 4.08 -3.09 23.16
CA THR A 176 3.46 -2.51 24.35
C THR A 176 2.06 -2.00 24.03
N PHE A 177 1.89 -1.27 22.92
CA PHE A 177 0.59 -0.82 22.45
C PHE A 177 -0.38 -2.02 22.30
N LYS A 178 0.08 -3.04 21.57
CA LYS A 178 -0.70 -4.26 21.33
C LYS A 178 -1.10 -4.93 22.64
N LYS A 179 -0.15 -5.16 23.56
CA LYS A 179 -0.40 -5.76 24.87
C LYS A 179 -1.45 -4.99 25.66
N VAL A 180 -1.33 -3.65 25.71
CA VAL A 180 -2.25 -2.79 26.46
C VAL A 180 -3.65 -2.81 25.87
N CYS A 181 -3.82 -2.65 24.57
CA CYS A 181 -5.15 -2.62 23.94
C CYS A 181 -5.86 -3.99 23.96
N GLU A 182 -5.11 -5.09 24.01
CA GLU A 182 -5.66 -6.46 24.12
C GLU A 182 -5.95 -6.86 25.57
N SER A 183 -5.52 -6.07 26.57
CA SER A 183 -5.79 -6.34 27.99
C SER A 183 -7.24 -5.99 28.36
N THR A 184 -7.89 -6.85 29.12
CA THR A 184 -9.25 -6.63 29.60
C THR A 184 -9.30 -5.96 30.96
N ARG A 185 -8.31 -6.23 31.81
CA ARG A 185 -8.12 -5.65 33.15
C ARG A 185 -6.66 -5.34 33.40
N TYR A 186 -6.42 -4.30 34.17
CA TYR A 186 -5.09 -3.93 34.64
C TYR A 186 -5.18 -3.36 36.05
N THR A 187 -4.27 -3.78 36.93
CA THR A 187 -4.19 -3.24 38.29
C THR A 187 -3.05 -2.25 38.37
N VAL A 188 -3.39 -0.97 38.49
CA VAL A 188 -2.44 0.08 38.85
C VAL A 188 -1.99 -0.21 40.29
N PRO A 189 -0.67 -0.37 40.54
CA PRO A 189 -0.16 -0.63 41.89
C PRO A 189 -0.52 0.49 42.86
N ALA A 190 -0.35 0.22 44.16
CA ALA A 190 -0.47 1.26 45.18
C ALA A 190 0.52 2.39 44.89
N THR A 191 0.04 3.63 44.97
CA THR A 191 0.83 4.84 44.74
C THR A 191 1.25 5.47 46.09
N ASN A 192 1.93 6.61 46.03
CA ASN A 192 2.23 7.41 47.20
C ASN A 192 0.98 7.99 47.92
N MET A 193 -0.21 7.95 47.25
CA MET A 193 -1.42 8.59 47.80
C MET A 193 -2.68 7.71 47.78
N SER A 194 -2.62 6.55 47.14
CA SER A 194 -3.81 5.68 46.99
C SER A 194 -3.39 4.22 46.97
N GLY A 195 -4.29 3.31 47.46
CA GLY A 195 -4.13 1.87 47.30
C GLY A 195 -4.22 1.43 45.84
N ALA A 196 -3.86 0.17 45.58
CA ALA A 196 -3.98 -0.42 44.26
C ALA A 196 -5.43 -0.34 43.73
N ARG A 197 -5.59 -0.06 42.44
CA ARG A 197 -6.91 0.03 41.78
C ARG A 197 -6.90 -0.72 40.46
N THR A 198 -7.96 -1.50 40.23
CA THR A 198 -8.15 -2.24 39.00
C THR A 198 -9.00 -1.42 38.03
N ILE A 199 -8.51 -1.26 36.82
CA ILE A 199 -9.24 -0.67 35.71
C ILE A 199 -9.64 -1.76 34.71
N SER A 200 -10.70 -1.51 33.93
CA SER A 200 -11.23 -2.44 32.94
C SER A 200 -11.28 -1.79 31.56
N THR A 201 -11.27 -2.62 30.52
CA THR A 201 -11.43 -2.16 29.14
C THR A 201 -12.81 -1.53 28.92
N THR A 202 -12.86 -0.51 28.05
CA THR A 202 -14.11 0.06 27.56
C THR A 202 -14.67 -0.70 26.34
N ASN A 203 -13.90 -1.62 25.78
CA ASN A 203 -14.32 -2.45 24.64
C ASN A 203 -15.05 -3.71 25.13
N PHE A 204 -16.37 -3.66 25.11
CA PHE A 204 -17.21 -4.77 25.57
C PHE A 204 -17.15 -6.03 24.69
N LEU A 205 -16.56 -5.95 23.48
CA LEU A 205 -16.30 -7.17 22.70
C LEU A 205 -15.29 -8.09 23.39
N GLN A 206 -14.39 -7.54 24.22
CA GLN A 206 -13.37 -8.30 24.94
C GLN A 206 -13.84 -8.75 26.34
N ASP A 207 -14.87 -8.13 26.89
CA ASP A 207 -15.34 -8.39 28.25
C ASP A 207 -16.37 -9.52 28.25
N ASN A 208 -15.99 -10.70 28.76
CA ASN A 208 -16.82 -11.90 28.80
C ASN A 208 -17.98 -11.79 29.81
N THR A 209 -18.09 -10.71 30.58
CA THR A 209 -19.20 -10.43 31.48
C THR A 209 -20.33 -9.67 30.77
N THR A 210 -20.14 -9.23 29.53
CA THR A 210 -21.13 -8.47 28.76
C THR A 210 -21.82 -9.32 27.69
N ASN A 211 -23.03 -8.94 27.29
CA ASN A 211 -23.78 -9.56 26.19
C ASN A 211 -23.14 -9.27 24.81
N TYR A 212 -22.19 -8.35 24.75
CA TYR A 212 -21.48 -7.96 23.52
C TYR A 212 -20.23 -8.80 23.27
N TYR A 213 -19.84 -9.62 24.25
CA TYR A 213 -18.63 -10.44 24.16
C TYR A 213 -18.52 -11.22 22.84
N TYR A 214 -17.32 -11.20 22.27
CA TYR A 214 -16.98 -11.97 21.08
C TYR A 214 -15.55 -12.53 21.21
N SER A 215 -15.44 -13.84 21.34
CA SER A 215 -14.20 -14.54 21.72
C SER A 215 -13.02 -14.30 20.77
N TYR A 216 -13.29 -13.92 19.53
CA TYR A 216 -12.27 -13.63 18.54
C TYR A 216 -11.79 -12.17 18.57
N ALA A 217 -12.56 -11.27 19.20
CA ALA A 217 -12.23 -9.83 19.22
C ALA A 217 -11.07 -9.52 20.19
N LYS A 218 -10.21 -8.57 19.77
CA LYS A 218 -9.04 -8.11 20.52
C LYS A 218 -8.85 -6.61 20.33
N GLY A 219 -8.79 -5.82 21.40
CA GLY A 219 -8.59 -4.37 21.33
C GLY A 219 -9.62 -3.66 20.43
N VAL A 220 -9.56 -2.38 20.05
CA VAL A 220 -8.41 -1.51 20.33
C VAL A 220 -8.86 -0.34 21.20
N LYS A 221 -9.89 0.44 20.75
CA LYS A 221 -10.32 1.68 21.40
C LYS A 221 -11.77 2.01 21.09
N THR A 222 -12.50 2.49 22.10
CA THR A 222 -13.82 3.10 21.99
C THR A 222 -13.75 4.62 22.03
N GLY A 223 -14.75 5.28 21.47
CA GLY A 223 -14.93 6.72 21.56
C GLY A 223 -16.41 7.11 21.64
N TYR A 224 -16.68 8.25 22.27
CA TYR A 224 -17.99 8.87 22.26
C TYR A 224 -17.89 10.37 22.56
N THR A 225 -18.56 11.15 21.77
CA THR A 225 -19.08 12.50 22.08
C THR A 225 -20.45 12.61 21.44
N ASP A 226 -21.24 13.60 21.81
CA ASP A 226 -22.58 13.75 21.24
C ASP A 226 -22.51 13.98 19.71
N GLU A 227 -21.49 14.72 19.22
CA GLU A 227 -21.29 15.00 17.81
C GLU A 227 -20.70 13.82 17.03
N ALA A 228 -19.80 13.06 17.64
CA ALA A 228 -19.16 11.91 16.99
C ALA A 228 -20.09 10.70 16.94
N GLY A 229 -21.06 10.61 17.85
CA GLY A 229 -21.75 9.36 18.14
C GLY A 229 -20.81 8.33 18.77
N ARG A 230 -21.22 7.07 18.82
CA ARG A 230 -20.36 6.00 19.32
C ARG A 230 -19.40 5.54 18.25
N CYS A 231 -18.14 5.38 18.63
CA CYS A 231 -17.03 5.01 17.76
C CYS A 231 -16.31 3.79 18.33
N LEU A 232 -15.83 2.92 17.45
CA LEU A 232 -15.07 1.74 17.82
C LEU A 232 -13.99 1.43 16.77
N VAL A 233 -12.78 1.21 17.25
CA VAL A 233 -11.77 0.47 16.51
C VAL A 233 -11.56 -0.85 17.22
N SER A 234 -11.75 -1.95 16.52
CA SER A 234 -11.53 -3.29 17.05
C SER A 234 -10.74 -4.14 16.07
N THR A 235 -10.08 -5.17 16.59
CA THR A 235 -9.47 -6.23 15.79
C THR A 235 -10.07 -7.56 16.18
N ALA A 236 -10.00 -8.54 15.28
CA ALA A 236 -10.35 -9.91 15.55
C ALA A 236 -9.41 -10.86 14.83
N SER A 237 -9.16 -12.03 15.45
CA SER A 237 -8.34 -13.07 14.82
C SER A 237 -9.17 -14.35 14.69
N TYR A 238 -9.13 -14.94 13.49
CA TYR A 238 -9.83 -16.19 13.20
C TYR A 238 -8.97 -17.05 12.26
N ASN A 239 -8.76 -18.33 12.61
CA ASN A 239 -7.94 -19.27 11.82
C ASN A 239 -6.53 -18.75 11.47
N GLY A 240 -5.92 -17.98 12.38
CA GLY A 240 -4.58 -17.41 12.17
C GLY A 240 -4.55 -16.08 11.41
N TYR A 241 -5.67 -15.62 10.87
CA TYR A 241 -5.79 -14.37 10.14
C TYR A 241 -6.39 -13.26 10.99
N ASN A 242 -5.98 -12.01 10.68
CA ASN A 242 -6.30 -10.83 11.48
C ASN A 242 -7.13 -9.83 10.67
N TYR A 243 -8.14 -9.28 11.32
CA TYR A 243 -9.05 -8.31 10.72
C TYR A 243 -9.18 -7.09 11.63
N MET A 244 -9.39 -5.91 11.03
CA MET A 244 -9.68 -4.68 11.74
C MET A 244 -11.02 -4.11 11.30
N CYS A 245 -11.86 -3.74 12.26
CA CYS A 245 -13.11 -3.04 12.04
C CYS A 245 -13.03 -1.64 12.66
N VAL A 246 -13.32 -0.61 11.85
CA VAL A 246 -13.35 0.80 12.26
C VAL A 246 -14.76 1.33 12.03
N LEU A 247 -15.41 1.81 13.08
CA LEU A 247 -16.79 2.30 13.06
C LEU A 247 -16.86 3.70 13.67
N PHE A 248 -17.54 4.62 12.96
CA PHE A 248 -17.85 5.96 13.45
C PHE A 248 -19.34 6.28 13.28
N GLY A 249 -19.85 7.13 14.16
CA GLY A 249 -21.22 7.63 14.06
C GLY A 249 -22.28 6.56 14.31
N CYS A 250 -22.01 5.55 15.13
CA CYS A 250 -23.05 4.64 15.58
C CYS A 250 -24.05 5.38 16.49
N PRO A 251 -25.38 5.10 16.36
CA PRO A 251 -26.40 5.78 17.13
C PRO A 251 -26.18 5.63 18.65
N PRO A 252 -26.31 6.71 19.46
CA PRO A 252 -26.13 6.65 20.91
C PRO A 252 -27.43 6.23 21.64
N ASN A 253 -28.11 5.20 21.14
CA ASN A 253 -29.35 4.73 21.70
C ASN A 253 -29.19 4.19 23.16
N ALA A 254 -30.10 4.53 24.04
CA ALA A 254 -30.10 4.01 25.39
C ALA A 254 -30.26 2.48 25.38
N GLY A 255 -29.38 1.79 26.08
CA GLY A 255 -29.41 0.33 26.22
C GLY A 255 -28.88 -0.50 25.05
N THR A 256 -28.63 0.10 23.87
CA THR A 256 -28.10 -0.63 22.70
C THR A 256 -26.74 -0.03 22.24
N ARG A 257 -25.74 -0.88 22.17
CA ARG A 257 -24.36 -0.50 21.78
C ARG A 257 -24.09 -1.00 20.36
N TYR A 258 -24.57 -0.22 19.38
CA TYR A 258 -24.49 -0.61 17.96
C TYR A 258 -23.06 -0.78 17.48
N GLU A 259 -22.11 -0.03 18.02
CA GLU A 259 -20.68 -0.17 17.67
C GLU A 259 -20.14 -1.59 17.92
N PHE A 260 -20.65 -2.29 18.95
CA PHE A 260 -20.27 -3.67 19.22
C PHE A 260 -21.08 -4.67 18.39
N ILE A 261 -22.37 -4.38 18.15
CA ILE A 261 -23.25 -5.23 17.35
C ILE A 261 -22.74 -5.25 15.89
N ASP A 262 -22.52 -4.07 15.30
CA ASP A 262 -22.05 -3.94 13.92
C ASP A 262 -20.70 -4.62 13.74
N SER A 263 -19.74 -4.36 14.66
CA SER A 263 -18.42 -4.98 14.61
C SER A 263 -18.49 -6.52 14.67
N LYS A 264 -19.29 -7.07 15.61
CA LYS A 264 -19.50 -8.51 15.75
C LYS A 264 -20.14 -9.13 14.52
N ASN A 265 -21.14 -8.45 13.93
CA ASN A 265 -21.83 -8.93 12.73
C ASN A 265 -20.89 -8.90 11.51
N LEU A 266 -20.10 -7.85 11.33
CA LEU A 266 -19.10 -7.76 10.27
C LEU A 266 -18.03 -8.86 10.39
N TYR A 267 -17.52 -9.14 11.60
CA TYR A 267 -16.58 -10.25 11.81
C TYR A 267 -17.22 -11.60 11.53
N ARG A 268 -18.44 -11.86 12.03
CA ARG A 268 -19.14 -13.11 11.72
C ARG A 268 -19.39 -13.29 10.25
N TRP A 269 -19.76 -12.21 9.57
CA TRP A 269 -19.99 -12.24 8.14
C TRP A 269 -18.72 -12.62 7.37
N VAL A 270 -17.58 -11.96 7.65
CA VAL A 270 -16.34 -12.29 6.94
C VAL A 270 -15.87 -13.70 7.27
N PHE A 271 -15.93 -14.15 8.52
CA PHE A 271 -15.49 -15.50 8.91
C PHE A 271 -16.36 -16.61 8.30
N ASN A 272 -17.63 -16.35 8.08
CA ASN A 272 -18.55 -17.32 7.49
C ASN A 272 -18.47 -17.38 5.97
N ASN A 273 -18.21 -16.26 5.30
CA ASN A 273 -18.36 -16.14 3.84
C ASN A 273 -17.05 -16.02 3.10
N PHE A 274 -15.91 -15.76 3.75
CA PHE A 274 -14.63 -15.55 3.11
C PHE A 274 -13.56 -16.50 3.61
N GLU A 275 -12.57 -16.74 2.76
CA GLU A 275 -11.38 -17.49 3.10
C GLU A 275 -10.15 -16.95 2.37
N PHE A 276 -8.97 -17.29 2.87
CA PHE A 276 -7.70 -16.95 2.22
C PHE A 276 -7.39 -17.99 1.15
N LYS A 277 -7.26 -17.56 -0.09
CA LYS A 277 -6.88 -18.41 -1.23
C LYS A 277 -5.51 -18.00 -1.77
N ASN A 278 -4.67 -18.98 -2.09
CA ASN A 278 -3.44 -18.75 -2.83
C ASN A 278 -3.81 -18.62 -4.32
N VAL A 279 -3.83 -17.39 -4.81
CA VAL A 279 -4.35 -17.03 -6.14
C VAL A 279 -3.28 -17.12 -7.21
N ALA A 280 -2.03 -16.86 -6.86
CA ALA A 280 -0.89 -17.04 -7.76
C ALA A 280 0.27 -17.66 -6.98
N ASP A 281 0.66 -18.86 -7.37
CA ASP A 281 1.70 -19.62 -6.71
C ASP A 281 3.07 -19.30 -7.32
N SER A 282 4.06 -19.05 -6.44
CA SER A 282 5.45 -18.79 -6.87
C SER A 282 6.15 -20.02 -7.47
N ASP A 283 5.60 -21.23 -7.27
CA ASP A 283 6.17 -22.46 -7.78
C ASP A 283 5.66 -22.82 -9.20
N ASN A 284 4.63 -22.11 -9.69
CA ASN A 284 4.05 -22.34 -11.00
C ASN A 284 4.39 -21.22 -11.98
N PRO A 285 4.82 -21.54 -13.23
CA PRO A 285 5.08 -20.51 -14.22
C PRO A 285 3.77 -19.82 -14.65
N ILE A 286 3.80 -18.50 -14.73
CA ILE A 286 2.64 -17.68 -15.12
C ILE A 286 2.69 -17.29 -16.60
N TYR A 287 3.88 -17.11 -17.14
CA TYR A 287 4.07 -16.62 -18.50
C TYR A 287 5.39 -17.10 -19.09
N GLU A 288 5.39 -17.44 -20.37
CA GLU A 288 6.60 -17.72 -21.14
C GLU A 288 6.96 -16.51 -21.99
N MET A 289 8.11 -15.90 -21.70
CA MET A 289 8.59 -14.74 -22.40
C MET A 289 9.65 -15.10 -23.43
N PRO A 290 9.51 -14.72 -24.73
CA PRO A 290 10.53 -14.95 -25.73
C PRO A 290 11.86 -14.30 -25.34
N VAL A 291 12.96 -15.00 -25.66
CA VAL A 291 14.33 -14.53 -25.38
C VAL A 291 15.11 -14.39 -26.69
N ASP A 292 15.81 -13.28 -26.83
CA ASP A 292 16.76 -13.06 -27.90
C ASP A 292 18.21 -13.10 -27.37
N LEU A 293 19.17 -13.21 -28.29
CA LEU A 293 20.61 -13.31 -28.02
C LEU A 293 21.01 -14.55 -27.19
N SER A 294 20.20 -15.58 -27.16
CA SER A 294 20.54 -16.89 -26.59
C SER A 294 20.54 -17.98 -27.65
N LEU A 295 21.43 -18.96 -27.49
CA LEU A 295 21.43 -20.24 -28.24
C LEU A 295 20.98 -21.40 -27.33
N GLN A 296 20.65 -21.09 -26.07
CA GLN A 296 20.31 -22.07 -25.05
C GLN A 296 18.81 -22.35 -25.02
N THR A 297 18.02 -21.28 -25.15
CA THR A 297 16.56 -21.32 -25.13
C THR A 297 15.99 -20.16 -25.92
N ASP A 298 14.80 -20.35 -26.47
CA ASP A 298 14.05 -19.33 -27.20
C ASP A 298 13.03 -18.59 -26.29
N PHE A 299 12.82 -19.08 -25.06
CA PHE A 299 11.92 -18.46 -24.07
C PHE A 299 12.45 -18.66 -22.65
N VAL A 300 11.94 -17.87 -21.73
CA VAL A 300 12.16 -17.97 -20.28
C VAL A 300 10.83 -17.99 -19.55
N SER A 301 10.68 -18.94 -18.62
CA SER A 301 9.49 -19.03 -17.78
C SER A 301 9.54 -17.97 -16.68
N LEU A 302 8.45 -17.20 -16.56
CA LEU A 302 8.29 -16.17 -15.53
C LEU A 302 7.35 -16.67 -14.45
N TYR A 303 7.76 -16.45 -13.20
CA TYR A 303 7.07 -16.83 -11.98
C TYR A 303 6.69 -15.56 -11.21
N VAL A 304 5.70 -15.63 -10.34
CA VAL A 304 5.50 -14.56 -9.35
C VAL A 304 6.65 -14.57 -8.34
N GLU A 305 7.14 -13.40 -7.97
CA GLU A 305 8.26 -13.26 -7.01
C GLU A 305 7.93 -13.89 -5.65
N LYS A 306 6.67 -13.82 -5.25
CA LYS A 306 6.10 -14.43 -4.04
C LYS A 306 4.67 -14.83 -4.33
N SER A 307 4.22 -15.94 -3.75
CA SER A 307 2.83 -16.36 -3.85
C SER A 307 1.90 -15.24 -3.37
N PHE A 308 0.84 -15.00 -4.13
CA PHE A 308 -0.15 -13.97 -3.83
C PHE A 308 -1.38 -14.59 -3.19
N ILE A 309 -1.62 -14.21 -1.93
CA ILE A 309 -2.77 -14.66 -1.15
C ILE A 309 -3.77 -13.51 -1.10
N SER A 310 -5.04 -13.79 -1.37
CA SER A 310 -6.15 -12.84 -1.33
C SER A 310 -7.31 -13.41 -0.50
N VAL A 311 -8.11 -12.51 0.07
CA VAL A 311 -9.34 -12.88 0.80
C VAL A 311 -10.50 -12.89 -0.17
N LEU A 312 -10.97 -14.06 -0.55
CA LEU A 312 -12.04 -14.23 -1.52
C LEU A 312 -13.27 -14.90 -0.89
N PRO A 313 -14.48 -14.71 -1.47
CA PRO A 313 -15.64 -15.49 -1.08
C PRO A 313 -15.32 -17.00 -1.14
N LYS A 314 -15.87 -17.78 -0.22
CA LYS A 314 -15.68 -19.23 -0.17
C LYS A 314 -16.18 -19.94 -1.42
N ASP A 315 -17.25 -19.40 -2.01
CA ASP A 315 -17.86 -19.84 -3.25
C ASP A 315 -17.22 -19.24 -4.51
N ALA A 316 -16.12 -18.48 -4.35
CA ALA A 316 -15.40 -17.93 -5.50
C ALA A 316 -14.84 -19.06 -6.36
N ASP A 317 -15.23 -19.09 -7.62
CA ASP A 317 -14.70 -20.00 -8.62
C ASP A 317 -13.30 -19.54 -9.04
N GLU A 318 -12.29 -20.36 -8.77
CA GLU A 318 -10.89 -20.07 -9.13
C GLU A 318 -10.69 -19.90 -10.64
N SER A 319 -11.57 -20.51 -11.47
CA SER A 319 -11.54 -20.34 -12.92
C SER A 319 -11.85 -18.91 -13.37
N THR A 320 -12.47 -18.10 -12.51
CA THR A 320 -12.77 -16.68 -12.78
C THR A 320 -11.59 -15.75 -12.49
N ILE A 321 -10.53 -16.29 -11.88
CA ILE A 321 -9.33 -15.52 -11.61
C ILE A 321 -8.45 -15.49 -12.86
N THR A 322 -8.17 -14.30 -13.33
CA THR A 322 -7.32 -14.09 -14.52
C THR A 322 -6.02 -13.41 -14.10
N ILE A 323 -4.89 -13.97 -14.52
CA ILE A 323 -3.58 -13.34 -14.34
C ILE A 323 -3.16 -12.71 -15.66
N ARG A 324 -3.00 -11.39 -15.68
CA ARG A 324 -2.64 -10.63 -16.88
C ARG A 324 -1.21 -10.11 -16.77
N PRO A 325 -0.25 -10.71 -17.51
CA PRO A 325 1.14 -10.27 -17.49
C PRO A 325 1.33 -8.93 -18.23
N HIS A 326 2.20 -8.09 -17.67
CA HIS A 326 2.68 -6.83 -18.23
C HIS A 326 4.21 -6.86 -18.26
N THR A 327 4.81 -7.23 -19.38
CA THR A 327 6.26 -7.28 -19.55
C THR A 327 6.81 -5.94 -20.04
N LYS A 328 8.04 -5.60 -19.62
CA LYS A 328 8.74 -4.35 -20.03
C LYS A 328 9.01 -4.30 -21.53
N SER A 329 9.16 -5.45 -22.17
CA SER A 329 9.33 -5.63 -23.62
C SER A 329 8.62 -6.91 -24.04
N LYS A 330 8.33 -7.08 -25.33
CA LYS A 330 7.77 -8.32 -25.87
C LYS A 330 8.78 -9.47 -25.90
N VAL A 331 10.08 -9.15 -25.89
CA VAL A 331 11.19 -10.11 -25.96
C VAL A 331 12.25 -9.66 -24.95
N ALA A 332 12.79 -10.57 -24.18
CA ALA A 332 13.88 -10.32 -23.25
C ALA A 332 15.24 -10.56 -23.94
N ASP A 333 16.21 -9.69 -23.71
CA ASP A 333 17.58 -9.87 -24.19
C ASP A 333 18.43 -10.61 -23.15
N ALA A 334 19.06 -11.71 -23.55
CA ALA A 334 20.06 -12.36 -22.72
C ALA A 334 21.31 -11.46 -22.53
N PRO A 335 22.02 -11.48 -21.37
CA PRO A 335 21.88 -12.47 -20.31
C PRO A 335 20.75 -12.13 -19.33
N ILE A 336 20.08 -13.15 -18.84
CA ILE A 336 19.03 -13.08 -17.80
C ILE A 336 19.50 -13.92 -16.61
N LYS A 337 19.30 -13.43 -15.40
CA LYS A 337 19.57 -14.20 -14.17
C LYS A 337 18.28 -14.66 -13.53
N LYS A 338 18.29 -15.81 -12.91
CA LYS A 338 17.21 -16.27 -12.07
C LYS A 338 16.89 -15.20 -11.02
N GLY A 339 15.61 -14.81 -10.90
CA GLY A 339 15.15 -13.75 -10.02
C GLY A 339 15.15 -12.33 -10.62
N ASP A 340 15.65 -12.13 -11.86
CA ASP A 340 15.54 -10.84 -12.53
C ASP A 340 14.07 -10.48 -12.79
N ILE A 341 13.66 -9.26 -12.42
CA ILE A 341 12.29 -8.76 -12.64
C ILE A 341 12.13 -8.34 -14.11
N LEU A 342 11.37 -9.11 -14.88
CA LEU A 342 11.11 -8.87 -16.29
C LEU A 342 9.76 -8.21 -16.58
N GLY A 343 8.88 -8.13 -15.59
CA GLY A 343 7.57 -7.51 -15.71
C GLY A 343 6.79 -7.53 -14.41
N THR A 344 5.50 -7.28 -14.54
CA THR A 344 4.49 -7.42 -13.48
C THR A 344 3.32 -8.23 -14.01
N ALA A 345 2.43 -8.71 -13.15
CA ALA A 345 1.15 -9.24 -13.56
C ALA A 345 0.04 -8.70 -12.68
N ASP A 346 -1.07 -8.32 -13.29
CA ASP A 346 -2.29 -7.99 -12.58
C ASP A 346 -3.08 -9.25 -12.33
N ILE A 347 -3.51 -9.43 -11.09
CA ILE A 347 -4.39 -10.50 -10.66
C ILE A 347 -5.80 -9.91 -10.64
N ILE A 348 -6.70 -10.51 -11.42
CA ILE A 348 -8.04 -9.99 -11.69
C ILE A 348 -9.06 -11.01 -11.21
N TYR A 349 -9.99 -10.58 -10.36
CA TYR A 349 -11.16 -11.33 -9.93
C TYR A 349 -12.42 -10.48 -10.16
N ALA A 350 -13.48 -11.08 -10.73
CA ALA A 350 -14.73 -10.40 -11.05
C ALA A 350 -14.50 -9.05 -11.79
N GLU A 351 -13.65 -9.07 -12.83
CA GLU A 351 -13.28 -7.94 -13.69
C GLU A 351 -12.49 -6.80 -12.99
N LYS A 352 -12.10 -6.98 -11.73
CA LYS A 352 -11.33 -6.00 -10.96
C LYS A 352 -9.94 -6.52 -10.64
N VAL A 353 -8.96 -5.63 -10.68
CA VAL A 353 -7.59 -5.94 -10.23
C VAL A 353 -7.58 -6.01 -8.71
N ILE A 354 -7.32 -7.20 -8.16
CA ILE A 354 -7.22 -7.44 -6.72
C ILE A 354 -5.77 -7.35 -6.22
N GLY A 355 -4.80 -7.37 -7.13
CA GLY A 355 -3.39 -7.17 -6.80
C GLY A 355 -2.51 -7.13 -8.03
N THR A 356 -1.28 -6.62 -7.86
CA THR A 356 -0.24 -6.64 -8.89
C THR A 356 1.02 -7.23 -8.29
N VAL A 357 1.62 -8.20 -8.97
CA VAL A 357 2.80 -8.94 -8.52
C VAL A 357 3.96 -8.77 -9.50
N ASN A 358 5.20 -8.86 -9.01
CA ASN A 358 6.36 -8.90 -9.88
C ASN A 358 6.48 -10.26 -10.56
N LEU A 359 6.86 -10.25 -11.85
CA LEU A 359 7.22 -11.43 -12.62
C LEU A 359 8.74 -11.54 -12.69
N VAL A 360 9.27 -12.65 -12.20
CA VAL A 360 10.70 -12.93 -12.14
C VAL A 360 11.09 -14.12 -13.00
N SER A 361 12.31 -14.11 -13.54
CA SER A 361 12.87 -15.24 -14.27
C SER A 361 13.08 -16.45 -13.36
N GLY A 362 12.60 -17.62 -13.78
CA GLY A 362 12.82 -18.89 -13.09
C GLY A 362 14.22 -19.48 -13.29
N GLU A 363 14.97 -19.01 -14.29
CA GLU A 363 16.23 -19.61 -14.70
C GLU A 363 17.28 -18.59 -15.15
N ASN A 364 18.53 -19.06 -15.32
CA ASN A 364 19.61 -18.28 -15.87
C ASN A 364 19.72 -18.53 -17.37
N VAL A 365 19.67 -17.49 -18.19
CA VAL A 365 19.87 -17.56 -19.63
C VAL A 365 21.15 -16.83 -20.02
N LYS A 366 22.10 -17.58 -20.61
CA LYS A 366 23.40 -17.00 -21.04
C LYS A 366 23.28 -16.32 -22.39
N ARG A 367 23.96 -15.20 -22.53
CA ARG A 367 24.06 -14.51 -23.81
C ARG A 367 25.02 -15.22 -24.77
N SER A 368 24.61 -15.43 -26.01
CA SER A 368 25.46 -15.85 -27.10
C SER A 368 26.28 -14.68 -27.65
N THR A 369 27.60 -14.79 -27.58
CA THR A 369 28.51 -13.80 -28.13
C THR A 369 28.34 -13.66 -29.66
N ILE A 370 28.06 -14.75 -30.36
CA ILE A 370 27.85 -14.78 -31.81
C ILE A 370 26.62 -13.97 -32.20
N LEU A 371 25.47 -14.25 -31.56
CA LEU A 371 24.22 -13.53 -31.82
C LEU A 371 24.34 -12.04 -31.46
N TYR A 372 25.04 -11.73 -30.37
CA TYR A 372 25.27 -10.37 -29.96
C TYR A 372 26.09 -9.59 -30.98
N ILE A 373 27.22 -10.15 -31.49
CA ILE A 373 28.04 -9.55 -32.52
C ILE A 373 27.23 -9.40 -33.81
N TRP A 374 26.48 -10.42 -34.20
CA TRP A 374 25.62 -10.36 -35.39
C TRP A 374 24.57 -9.26 -35.30
N ARG A 375 23.90 -9.10 -34.14
CA ARG A 375 22.97 -7.99 -33.90
C ARG A 375 23.68 -6.65 -33.97
N ALA A 376 24.89 -6.50 -33.41
CA ALA A 376 25.67 -5.27 -33.49
C ALA A 376 26.01 -4.92 -34.94
N ILE A 377 26.46 -5.89 -35.75
CA ILE A 377 26.72 -5.69 -37.17
C ILE A 377 25.43 -5.29 -37.90
N LYS A 378 24.34 -5.98 -37.69
CA LYS A 378 23.04 -5.66 -38.30
C LYS A 378 22.57 -4.25 -37.94
N ASN A 379 22.74 -3.83 -36.69
CA ASN A 379 22.38 -2.46 -36.25
C ASN A 379 23.25 -1.40 -36.92
N VAL A 380 24.56 -1.66 -37.09
CA VAL A 380 25.45 -0.76 -37.82
C VAL A 380 25.03 -0.67 -39.29
N LEU A 381 24.82 -1.81 -39.94
CA LEU A 381 24.40 -1.88 -41.34
C LEU A 381 23.03 -1.23 -41.61
N SER A 382 22.12 -1.31 -40.67
CA SER A 382 20.78 -0.71 -40.74
C SER A 382 20.72 0.74 -40.26
N SER A 383 21.83 1.29 -39.77
CA SER A 383 21.92 2.67 -39.27
C SER A 383 21.64 3.71 -40.35
N VAL A 384 21.20 4.88 -39.99
CA VAL A 384 20.94 6.01 -40.90
C VAL A 384 22.21 6.37 -41.67
N TYR A 385 23.38 6.31 -41.04
CA TYR A 385 24.68 6.60 -41.70
C TYR A 385 24.99 5.59 -42.80
N MET A 386 24.75 4.30 -42.56
CA MET A 386 24.96 3.28 -43.58
C MET A 386 23.96 3.38 -44.73
N LYS A 387 22.70 3.72 -44.45
CA LYS A 387 21.70 3.99 -45.50
C LYS A 387 22.13 5.15 -46.41
N ILE A 388 22.64 6.24 -45.82
CA ILE A 388 23.18 7.36 -46.60
C ILE A 388 24.39 6.90 -47.44
N LEU A 389 25.30 6.11 -46.86
CA LEU A 389 26.46 5.59 -47.57
C LEU A 389 26.03 4.69 -48.75
N TYR A 390 25.02 3.82 -48.56
CA TYR A 390 24.49 3.02 -49.69
C TYR A 390 23.88 3.86 -50.79
N ILE A 391 23.18 4.94 -50.47
CA ILE A 391 22.63 5.89 -51.46
C ILE A 391 23.76 6.58 -52.21
N LEU A 392 24.81 7.06 -51.53
CA LEU A 392 25.96 7.70 -52.15
C LEU A 392 26.73 6.72 -53.03
N ALA A 393 26.96 5.48 -52.61
CA ALA A 393 27.59 4.44 -53.40
C ALA A 393 26.76 4.11 -54.66
N ALA A 394 25.45 3.96 -54.52
CA ALA A 394 24.55 3.74 -55.68
C ALA A 394 24.61 4.91 -56.67
N ALA A 395 24.59 6.16 -56.19
CA ALA A 395 24.73 7.34 -57.02
C ALA A 395 26.08 7.38 -57.75
N ALA A 396 27.18 7.05 -57.07
CA ALA A 396 28.52 6.97 -57.69
C ALA A 396 28.61 5.89 -58.79
N ILE A 397 27.99 4.71 -58.54
CA ILE A 397 27.90 3.64 -59.55
C ILE A 397 27.09 4.11 -60.78
N ILE A 398 25.97 4.76 -60.59
CA ILE A 398 25.17 5.32 -61.70
C ILE A 398 25.98 6.35 -62.49
N LEU A 399 26.65 7.29 -61.81
CA LEU A 399 27.51 8.27 -62.48
C LEU A 399 28.64 7.61 -63.23
N PHE A 400 29.28 6.59 -62.69
CA PHE A 400 30.31 5.80 -63.38
C PHE A 400 29.79 5.13 -64.66
N ILE A 401 28.57 4.46 -64.56
CA ILE A 401 27.94 3.86 -65.75
C ILE A 401 27.67 4.92 -66.84
N ILE A 402 27.07 6.06 -66.40
CA ILE A 402 26.82 7.17 -67.34
C ILE A 402 28.12 7.64 -68.00
N ALA A 403 29.23 7.80 -67.25
CA ALA A 403 30.50 8.18 -67.77
C ALA A 403 31.05 7.15 -68.75
N VAL A 404 30.98 5.86 -68.44
CA VAL A 404 31.43 4.78 -69.35
C VAL A 404 30.61 4.75 -70.65
N VAL A 405 29.27 4.87 -70.53
CA VAL A 405 28.37 4.93 -71.70
C VAL A 405 28.72 6.14 -72.59
N ARG A 406 28.94 7.33 -71.99
CA ARG A 406 29.39 8.55 -72.78
C ARG A 406 30.73 8.40 -73.45
N MET A 407 31.73 7.79 -72.76
CA MET A 407 33.02 7.53 -73.35
C MET A 407 32.94 6.54 -74.54
N ASN A 408 32.14 5.47 -74.37
CA ASN A 408 31.99 4.48 -75.45
C ASN A 408 31.21 5.04 -76.67
N SER A 409 30.16 5.83 -76.44
CA SER A 409 29.41 6.48 -77.51
C SER A 409 30.28 7.54 -78.23
N GLY A 410 31.14 8.25 -77.51
CA GLY A 410 32.13 9.15 -78.09
C GLY A 410 33.20 8.45 -78.97
N ARG A 411 33.57 7.23 -78.58
CA ARG A 411 34.49 6.37 -79.41
C ARG A 411 33.78 5.79 -80.64
N ALA A 412 32.51 5.43 -80.55
CA ALA A 412 31.73 4.94 -81.66
C ALA A 412 31.57 6.04 -82.80
N ASN A 413 31.38 7.31 -82.39
CA ASN A 413 31.28 8.40 -83.29
C ASN A 413 32.60 8.77 -83.96
N LYS A 414 33.77 8.48 -83.33
CA LYS A 414 35.11 8.71 -83.95
C LYS A 414 35.52 7.60 -84.90
N ARG A 415 34.86 6.47 -84.98
CA ARG A 415 35.16 5.33 -85.87
C ARG A 415 34.26 5.29 -87.10
N LYS A 416 33.51 6.33 -87.48
CA LYS A 416 32.90 6.43 -88.81
C LYS A 416 34.01 6.66 -89.82
N VAL A 417 34.54 5.56 -90.29
CA VAL A 417 35.46 5.61 -91.46
C VAL A 417 34.61 6.15 -92.57
N LYS A 418 35.05 7.35 -93.11
CA LYS A 418 34.45 7.91 -94.26
C LYS A 418 34.76 6.97 -95.42
N TYR A 419 33.80 6.17 -95.83
CA TYR A 419 33.95 5.38 -97.06
C TYR A 419 34.02 6.35 -98.22
N ILE A 420 35.21 6.45 -98.94
CA ILE A 420 35.37 7.22 -100.18
C ILE A 420 35.25 6.16 -101.25
N PRO A 421 34.22 6.25 -102.09
CA PRO A 421 34.10 5.32 -103.20
C PRO A 421 35.38 5.37 -104.12
N TYR A 422 35.80 4.21 -104.55
CA TYR A 422 36.98 3.99 -105.32
C TYR A 422 37.05 4.85 -106.61
N ASP A 423 35.92 5.23 -107.16
CA ASP A 423 35.75 6.05 -108.32
C ASP A 423 36.18 7.54 -108.13
N GLU A 424 35.93 8.08 -106.89
CA GLU A 424 36.40 9.42 -106.54
C GLU A 424 37.96 9.51 -106.39
N ILE A 425 38.58 8.41 -106.06
CA ILE A 425 40.04 8.34 -105.98
C ILE A 425 40.68 8.32 -107.34
N LYS A 426 40.00 7.76 -108.38
CA LYS A 426 40.51 7.67 -109.73
C LYS A 426 40.40 9.01 -110.45
N GLU A 427 39.45 9.86 -110.20
CA GLU A 427 39.33 11.20 -110.76
C GLU A 427 40.38 12.19 -110.19
N LYS A 428 40.75 12.05 -108.91
CA LYS A 428 41.78 12.92 -108.31
C LYS A 428 43.23 12.57 -108.71
N ARG A 429 43.50 11.45 -109.43
CA ARG A 429 44.79 11.07 -109.99
C ARG A 429 44.95 11.44 -111.46
N LYS A 430 43.94 12.09 -112.06
CA LYS A 430 44.01 12.59 -113.49
C LYS A 430 43.93 14.10 -113.59
N ARG A 431 44.16 14.81 -112.46
CA ARG A 431 44.40 16.24 -112.46
C ARG A 431 45.83 16.55 -111.98
#